data_8f36420ea251abf2bddac83974053b40
#
_entry.id   8f36420ea251abf2bddac83974053b40
#
_cell.length_a   1.000
_cell.length_b   1.000
_cell.length_c   1.000
_cell.angle_alpha   90.00
_cell.angle_beta   90.00
_cell.angle_gamma   90.00
#
_symmetry.space_group_name_H-M   'P 1'
#
loop_
_entity.id
_entity.type
_entity.pdbx_description
1 polymer ?
#
loop_
_entity_poly.entity_id
_entity_poly.type
_entity_poly.pdbx_seq_one_letter_code
_entity_poly.pdbx_strand_id
1 'polypeptide(L)'
;MIDIEKIENIDDKKHVALLDTSSISFMQGLKMKGIQPEDILKDYDLILIPEWVLTEINDAPGKVNYVQKLIEMGYPIYCIKEESYSNLTNSEEGNLYQIVLASTRQLARIRSYLRRHVEKVDPLDMEAYEEWIQRLYEEWPISEEMLSTGRIKKKNAGEVSITILSEIISWYYPETKTLTIYSQDGDTYDFQRKAEADLRKIF
;
A
#
# COMPACT_ATOMS: atom_id res chain seq x y z
N MET A 1 16.74 -8.56 5.41
CA MET A 1 15.42 -8.49 4.78
C MET A 1 14.45 -9.11 5.78
N ILE A 2 13.34 -8.47 6.04
CA ILE A 2 12.33 -8.98 6.98
C ILE A 2 11.63 -10.19 6.36
N ASP A 3 11.38 -11.22 7.19
CA ASP A 3 10.58 -12.39 6.79
C ASP A 3 9.13 -12.17 7.25
N ILE A 4 8.29 -11.68 6.32
CA ILE A 4 6.86 -11.50 6.53
C ILE A 4 6.12 -12.47 5.63
N GLU A 5 5.16 -13.19 6.20
CA GLU A 5 4.25 -14.03 5.44
C GLU A 5 3.49 -13.19 4.42
N LYS A 6 3.42 -13.69 3.18
CA LYS A 6 2.67 -13.03 2.10
C LYS A 6 1.29 -13.66 1.97
N ILE A 7 0.29 -12.81 1.83
CA ILE A 7 -1.09 -13.23 1.57
C ILE A 7 -1.57 -12.68 0.24
N GLU A 8 -2.54 -13.36 -0.35
CA GLU A 8 -3.17 -13.00 -1.63
C GLU A 8 -4.67 -12.72 -1.45
N ASN A 9 -5.18 -12.85 -0.23
CA ASN A 9 -6.59 -12.70 0.10
C ASN A 9 -6.73 -12.07 1.49
N ILE A 10 -7.82 -11.33 1.70
CA ILE A 10 -8.13 -10.66 2.97
C ILE A 10 -9.17 -11.47 3.78
N ASP A 11 -9.90 -12.37 3.11
CA ASP A 11 -10.97 -13.18 3.70
C ASP A 11 -12.00 -12.34 4.48
N ASP A 12 -12.67 -12.94 5.48
CA ASP A 12 -13.73 -12.31 6.29
C ASP A 12 -13.18 -11.45 7.44
N LYS A 13 -12.07 -10.73 7.24
CA LYS A 13 -11.46 -9.91 8.27
C LYS A 13 -12.29 -8.66 8.55
N LYS A 14 -12.59 -8.44 9.83
CA LYS A 14 -13.47 -7.35 10.27
C LYS A 14 -12.74 -6.09 10.66
N HIS A 15 -11.54 -6.22 11.20
CA HIS A 15 -10.72 -5.11 11.67
C HIS A 15 -9.35 -5.16 10.98
N VAL A 16 -9.17 -4.29 9.99
CA VAL A 16 -7.97 -4.25 9.14
C VAL A 16 -7.20 -2.96 9.40
N ALA A 17 -5.88 -3.07 9.57
CA ALA A 17 -4.96 -1.95 9.61
C ALA A 17 -4.00 -1.99 8.43
N LEU A 18 -3.69 -0.82 7.87
CA LEU A 18 -2.63 -0.62 6.89
C LEU A 18 -1.51 0.18 7.55
N LEU A 19 -0.28 -0.32 7.51
CA LEU A 19 0.88 0.36 8.10
C LEU A 19 1.75 0.97 7.02
N ASP A 20 2.00 2.27 7.17
CA ASP A 20 2.99 3.01 6.40
C ASP A 20 4.36 3.02 7.10
N THR A 21 5.42 3.25 6.34
CA THR A 21 6.80 3.40 6.81
C THR A 21 6.96 4.47 7.90
N SER A 22 6.21 5.56 7.80
CA SER A 22 6.26 6.68 8.74
C SER A 22 5.65 6.31 10.10
N SER A 23 4.56 5.53 10.12
CA SER A 23 3.94 5.04 11.36
C SER A 23 4.85 4.07 12.11
N ILE A 24 5.54 3.20 11.40
CA ILE A 24 6.53 2.27 11.97
C ILE A 24 7.67 3.05 12.63
N SER A 25 8.18 4.08 11.96
CA SER A 25 9.21 4.97 12.51
C SER A 25 8.74 5.66 13.78
N PHE A 26 7.50 6.15 13.79
CA PHE A 26 6.90 6.81 14.94
C PHE A 26 6.74 5.87 16.13
N MET A 27 6.17 4.69 15.91
CA MET A 27 5.99 3.67 16.94
C MET A 27 7.33 3.22 17.53
N GLN A 28 8.33 3.00 16.68
CA GLN A 28 9.69 2.67 17.12
C GLN A 28 10.27 3.79 18.01
N GLY A 29 10.10 5.05 17.63
CA GLY A 29 10.55 6.19 18.40
C GLY A 29 9.87 6.31 19.78
N LEU A 30 8.59 6.00 19.88
CA LEU A 30 7.85 5.93 21.13
C LEU A 30 8.33 4.76 22.01
N LYS A 31 8.57 3.60 21.42
CA LYS A 31 9.09 2.42 22.13
C LYS A 31 10.45 2.71 22.77
N MET A 32 11.31 3.44 22.09
CA MET A 32 12.61 3.87 22.65
C MET A 32 12.46 4.81 23.85
N LYS A 33 11.31 5.48 24.00
CA LYS A 33 10.96 6.32 25.15
C LYS A 33 10.20 5.55 26.24
N GLY A 34 10.10 4.22 26.16
CA GLY A 34 9.41 3.36 27.12
C GLY A 34 7.89 3.34 26.99
N ILE A 35 7.33 3.85 25.88
CA ILE A 35 5.91 3.78 25.58
C ILE A 35 5.66 2.48 24.81
N GLN A 36 4.48 1.89 24.96
CA GLN A 36 4.04 0.68 24.25
C GLN A 36 3.05 1.07 23.13
N PRO A 37 3.51 1.67 22.02
CA PRO A 37 2.61 2.17 20.98
C PRO A 37 1.91 1.04 20.22
N GLU A 38 2.49 -0.15 20.22
CA GLU A 38 1.97 -1.35 19.57
C GLU A 38 0.64 -1.84 20.18
N ASP A 39 0.28 -1.39 21.39
CA ASP A 39 -0.99 -1.76 22.02
C ASP A 39 -2.21 -1.34 21.17
N ILE A 40 -2.08 -0.29 20.35
CA ILE A 40 -3.12 0.13 19.42
C ILE A 40 -3.41 -0.89 18.31
N LEU A 41 -2.49 -1.82 18.08
CA LEU A 41 -2.60 -2.84 17.03
C LEU A 41 -3.31 -4.12 17.50
N LYS A 42 -3.61 -4.25 18.82
CA LYS A 42 -4.15 -5.49 19.41
C LYS A 42 -5.53 -5.87 18.92
N ASP A 43 -6.34 -4.90 18.54
CA ASP A 43 -7.74 -5.10 18.17
C ASP A 43 -7.93 -5.40 16.68
N TYR A 44 -6.86 -5.54 15.92
CA TYR A 44 -6.92 -5.84 14.49
C TYR A 44 -6.78 -7.34 14.22
N ASP A 45 -7.67 -7.84 13.36
CA ASP A 45 -7.65 -9.24 12.86
C ASP A 45 -6.59 -9.41 11.77
N LEU A 46 -6.22 -8.30 11.13
CA LEU A 46 -5.29 -8.27 10.01
C LEU A 46 -4.56 -6.92 9.97
N ILE A 47 -3.24 -6.99 9.86
CA ILE A 47 -2.39 -5.83 9.70
C ILE A 47 -1.59 -6.02 8.41
N LEU A 48 -1.76 -5.13 7.44
CA LEU A 48 -1.16 -5.25 6.13
C LEU A 48 -0.05 -4.23 5.92
N ILE A 49 1.03 -4.70 5.34
CA ILE A 49 2.11 -3.87 4.81
C ILE A 49 2.21 -4.19 3.31
N PRO A 50 1.85 -3.26 2.41
CA PRO A 50 2.08 -3.42 0.98
C PRO A 50 3.56 -3.66 0.65
N GLU A 51 3.87 -4.39 -0.43
CA GLU A 51 5.26 -4.73 -0.74
C GLU A 51 6.11 -3.50 -1.08
N TRP A 52 5.52 -2.47 -1.69
CA TRP A 52 6.23 -1.21 -1.96
C TRP A 52 6.62 -0.50 -0.65
N VAL A 53 5.75 -0.51 0.36
CA VAL A 53 6.07 0.00 1.71
C VAL A 53 7.13 -0.88 2.37
N LEU A 54 7.01 -2.21 2.26
CA LEU A 54 7.98 -3.16 2.80
C LEU A 54 9.39 -2.94 2.21
N THR A 55 9.47 -2.55 0.94
CA THR A 55 10.74 -2.22 0.29
C THR A 55 11.45 -1.06 1.00
N GLU A 56 10.71 -0.03 1.41
CA GLU A 56 11.27 1.10 2.18
C GLU A 56 11.67 0.68 3.61
N ILE A 57 10.87 -0.17 4.26
CA ILE A 57 11.18 -0.70 5.60
C ILE A 57 12.49 -1.49 5.56
N ASN A 58 12.69 -2.32 4.55
CA ASN A 58 13.86 -3.17 4.40
C ASN A 58 15.17 -2.41 4.24
N ASP A 59 15.13 -1.13 3.86
CA ASP A 59 16.32 -0.27 3.81
C ASP A 59 16.76 0.25 5.17
N ALA A 60 15.94 0.10 6.21
CA ALA A 60 16.20 0.60 7.54
C ALA A 60 16.25 -0.54 8.58
N PRO A 61 17.45 -1.05 8.96
CA PRO A 61 17.58 -2.18 9.88
C PRO A 61 16.81 -2.04 11.19
N GLY A 62 16.70 -0.83 11.72
CA GLY A 62 15.91 -0.56 12.93
C GLY A 62 14.43 -0.83 12.74
N LYS A 63 13.85 -0.46 11.60
CA LYS A 63 12.44 -0.72 11.26
C LYS A 63 12.21 -2.21 11.03
N VAL A 64 13.11 -2.87 10.31
CA VAL A 64 13.10 -4.33 10.11
C VAL A 64 13.02 -5.05 11.45
N ASN A 65 13.93 -4.73 12.37
CA ASN A 65 13.97 -5.36 13.70
C ASN A 65 12.70 -5.06 14.51
N TYR A 66 12.12 -3.88 14.36
CA TYR A 66 10.89 -3.52 15.09
C TYR A 66 9.68 -4.31 14.57
N VAL A 67 9.48 -4.37 13.27
CA VAL A 67 8.38 -5.15 12.67
C VAL A 67 8.55 -6.64 12.95
N GLN A 68 9.78 -7.16 12.85
CA GLN A 68 10.06 -8.57 13.19
C GLN A 68 9.66 -8.90 14.64
N LYS A 69 9.95 -8.01 15.59
CA LYS A 69 9.52 -8.17 16.98
C LYS A 69 8.00 -8.16 17.14
N LEU A 70 7.28 -7.32 16.40
CA LEU A 70 5.81 -7.33 16.44
C LEU A 70 5.26 -8.69 15.97
N ILE A 71 5.82 -9.24 14.90
CA ILE A 71 5.44 -10.58 14.41
C ILE A 71 5.73 -11.65 15.48
N GLU A 72 6.91 -11.61 16.08
CA GLU A 72 7.29 -12.54 17.17
C GLU A 72 6.38 -12.40 18.42
N MET A 73 5.83 -11.23 18.65
CA MET A 73 4.82 -10.97 19.70
C MET A 73 3.42 -11.46 19.34
N GLY A 74 3.23 -11.98 18.12
CA GLY A 74 1.97 -12.56 17.67
C GLY A 74 0.98 -11.56 17.02
N TYR A 75 1.43 -10.37 16.66
CA TYR A 75 0.58 -9.47 15.86
C TYR A 75 0.35 -10.06 14.45
N PRO A 76 -0.88 -10.01 13.92
CA PRO A 76 -1.24 -10.60 12.62
C PRO A 76 -0.77 -9.71 11.46
N ILE A 77 0.56 -9.55 11.33
CA ILE A 77 1.19 -8.71 10.32
C ILE A 77 1.54 -9.54 9.10
N TYR A 78 1.03 -9.14 7.95
CA TYR A 78 1.25 -9.80 6.66
C TYR A 78 1.67 -8.78 5.60
N CYS A 79 2.40 -9.27 4.61
CA CYS A 79 2.68 -8.53 3.40
C CYS A 79 1.68 -8.90 2.31
N ILE A 80 1.28 -7.92 1.51
CA ILE A 80 0.51 -8.14 0.30
C ILE A 80 1.23 -7.48 -0.86
N LYS A 81 1.32 -8.19 -1.97
CA LYS A 81 1.95 -7.68 -3.19
C LYS A 81 0.94 -6.90 -4.01
N GLU A 82 1.41 -5.85 -4.65
CA GLU A 82 0.59 -5.04 -5.56
C GLU A 82 0.06 -5.85 -6.74
N GLU A 83 0.82 -6.84 -7.22
CA GLU A 83 0.36 -7.76 -8.28
C GLU A 83 -0.84 -8.60 -7.84
N SER A 84 -0.93 -8.94 -6.56
CA SER A 84 -2.04 -9.75 -6.02
C SER A 84 -3.34 -8.96 -5.83
N TYR A 85 -3.37 -7.66 -6.11
CA TYR A 85 -4.58 -6.85 -5.97
C TYR A 85 -5.70 -7.27 -6.93
N SER A 86 -5.36 -7.88 -8.08
CA SER A 86 -6.34 -8.50 -8.99
C SER A 86 -7.16 -9.60 -8.29
N ASN A 87 -6.55 -10.38 -7.43
CA ASN A 87 -7.23 -11.43 -6.66
C ASN A 87 -8.24 -10.83 -5.66
N LEU A 88 -7.96 -9.62 -5.15
CA LEU A 88 -8.83 -8.94 -4.18
C LEU A 88 -10.08 -8.32 -4.83
N THR A 89 -10.09 -8.13 -6.14
CA THR A 89 -11.18 -7.50 -6.88
C THR A 89 -12.01 -8.50 -7.68
N ASN A 90 -11.97 -9.78 -7.35
CA ASN A 90 -12.64 -10.85 -8.08
C ASN A 90 -12.33 -10.83 -9.60
N SER A 91 -11.12 -10.45 -9.95
CA SER A 91 -10.65 -10.29 -11.34
C SER A 91 -11.38 -9.19 -12.14
N GLU A 92 -11.97 -8.21 -11.48
CA GLU A 92 -12.53 -7.02 -12.12
C GLU A 92 -11.43 -6.01 -12.47
N GLU A 93 -10.53 -6.37 -13.37
CA GLU A 93 -9.35 -5.56 -13.71
C GLU A 93 -9.69 -4.14 -14.16
N GLY A 94 -10.79 -3.94 -14.87
CA GLY A 94 -11.23 -2.62 -15.31
C GLY A 94 -11.44 -1.66 -14.15
N ASN A 95 -12.05 -2.12 -13.06
CA ASN A 95 -12.23 -1.33 -11.85
C ASN A 95 -10.91 -1.08 -11.14
N LEU A 96 -10.03 -2.08 -11.11
CA LEU A 96 -8.70 -1.95 -10.49
C LEU A 96 -7.85 -0.88 -11.17
N TYR A 97 -7.85 -0.81 -12.51
CA TYR A 97 -7.19 0.29 -13.23
C TYR A 97 -7.75 1.66 -12.85
N GLN A 98 -9.08 1.79 -12.68
CA GLN A 98 -9.70 3.04 -12.23
C GLN A 98 -9.27 3.42 -10.81
N ILE A 99 -9.14 2.43 -9.91
CA ILE A 99 -8.64 2.65 -8.56
C ILE A 99 -7.20 3.18 -8.58
N VAL A 100 -6.32 2.57 -9.39
CA VAL A 100 -4.94 3.03 -9.55
C VAL A 100 -4.88 4.45 -10.12
N LEU A 101 -5.69 4.75 -11.14
CA LEU A 101 -5.77 6.09 -11.74
C LEU A 101 -6.22 7.14 -10.71
N ALA A 102 -7.23 6.84 -9.90
CA ALA A 102 -7.71 7.72 -8.84
C ALA A 102 -6.63 7.94 -7.77
N SER A 103 -5.97 6.86 -7.33
CA SER A 103 -4.93 6.88 -6.29
C SER A 103 -3.68 7.66 -6.71
N THR A 104 -3.42 7.77 -8.01
CA THR A 104 -2.25 8.49 -8.54
C THR A 104 -2.55 9.92 -9.00
N ARG A 105 -3.81 10.35 -8.91
CA ARG A 105 -4.29 11.61 -9.50
C ARG A 105 -3.49 12.84 -9.11
N GLN A 106 -2.97 12.89 -7.88
CA GLN A 106 -2.19 14.02 -7.38
C GLN A 106 -0.78 14.10 -7.96
N LEU A 107 -0.26 12.98 -8.46
CA LEU A 107 1.09 12.88 -8.97
C LEU A 107 1.10 13.18 -10.48
N ALA A 108 1.30 14.45 -10.85
CA ALA A 108 1.24 14.88 -12.24
C ALA A 108 2.13 14.05 -13.19
N ARG A 109 3.31 13.63 -12.74
CA ARG A 109 4.24 12.80 -13.54
C ARG A 109 3.70 11.39 -13.74
N ILE A 110 3.18 10.75 -12.69
CA ILE A 110 2.54 9.43 -12.76
C ILE A 110 1.31 9.50 -13.66
N ARG A 111 0.46 10.49 -13.45
CA ARG A 111 -0.73 10.70 -14.29
C ARG A 111 -0.39 10.88 -15.76
N SER A 112 0.66 11.63 -16.08
CA SER A 112 1.15 11.78 -17.45
C SER A 112 1.64 10.46 -18.04
N TYR A 113 2.32 9.64 -17.24
CA TYR A 113 2.74 8.29 -17.61
C TYR A 113 1.52 7.39 -17.87
N LEU A 114 0.60 7.28 -16.93
CA LEU A 114 -0.60 6.45 -17.05
C LEU A 114 -1.48 6.85 -18.22
N ARG A 115 -1.60 8.15 -18.48
CA ARG A 115 -2.35 8.66 -19.63
C ARG A 115 -1.80 8.17 -20.96
N ARG A 116 -0.51 7.99 -21.07
CA ARG A 116 0.14 7.50 -22.29
C ARG A 116 0.07 5.97 -22.42
N HIS A 117 0.18 5.27 -21.33
CA HIS A 117 0.34 3.81 -21.32
C HIS A 117 -0.94 3.03 -20.96
N VAL A 118 -1.98 3.71 -20.48
CA VAL A 118 -3.27 3.10 -20.12
C VAL A 118 -4.43 3.76 -20.88
N GLU A 119 -4.68 5.05 -20.66
CA GLU A 119 -5.88 5.73 -21.20
C GLU A 119 -5.92 5.78 -22.74
N LYS A 120 -4.76 5.68 -23.41
CA LYS A 120 -4.64 5.73 -24.87
C LYS A 120 -4.42 4.37 -25.52
N VAL A 121 -4.38 3.31 -24.74
CA VAL A 121 -4.22 1.94 -25.22
C VAL A 121 -5.62 1.38 -25.49
N ASP A 122 -5.79 0.65 -26.59
CA ASP A 122 -7.03 -0.08 -26.85
C ASP A 122 -7.24 -1.08 -25.68
N PRO A 123 -8.45 -1.19 -25.10
CA PRO A 123 -8.73 -2.14 -24.03
C PRO A 123 -8.36 -3.60 -24.39
N LEU A 124 -8.37 -3.96 -25.69
CA LEU A 124 -7.96 -5.29 -26.17
C LEU A 124 -6.44 -5.48 -26.17
N ASP A 125 -5.67 -4.39 -26.16
CA ASP A 125 -4.21 -4.39 -26.15
C ASP A 125 -3.64 -4.11 -24.75
N MET A 126 -4.50 -4.01 -23.73
CA MET A 126 -4.04 -3.80 -22.36
C MET A 126 -3.34 -5.06 -21.84
N GLU A 127 -2.18 -4.86 -21.30
CA GLU A 127 -1.42 -5.84 -20.54
C GLU A 127 -2.20 -6.30 -19.30
N ALA A 128 -2.01 -7.55 -18.87
CA ALA A 128 -2.60 -8.04 -17.62
C ALA A 128 -2.15 -7.16 -16.43
N TYR A 129 -3.04 -7.00 -15.45
CA TYR A 129 -2.79 -6.08 -14.34
C TYR A 129 -1.48 -6.37 -13.61
N GLU A 130 -1.17 -7.65 -13.36
CA GLU A 130 0.03 -8.08 -12.64
C GLU A 130 1.32 -7.62 -13.33
N GLU A 131 1.40 -7.80 -14.65
CA GLU A 131 2.55 -7.38 -15.44
C GLU A 131 2.63 -5.86 -15.53
N TRP A 132 1.47 -5.22 -15.71
CA TRP A 132 1.37 -3.77 -15.82
C TRP A 132 1.80 -3.04 -14.54
N ILE A 133 1.35 -3.50 -13.34
CA ILE A 133 1.68 -2.85 -12.07
C ILE A 133 3.18 -3.01 -11.72
N GLN A 134 3.78 -4.16 -12.04
CA GLN A 134 5.22 -4.37 -11.92
C GLN A 134 5.99 -3.39 -12.79
N ARG A 135 5.63 -3.29 -14.07
CA ARG A 135 6.27 -2.36 -14.99
C ARG A 135 6.09 -0.92 -14.55
N LEU A 136 4.90 -0.53 -14.06
CA LEU A 136 4.66 0.79 -13.49
C LEU A 136 5.65 1.07 -12.36
N TYR A 137 5.90 0.11 -11.47
CA TYR A 137 6.84 0.27 -10.38
C TYR A 137 8.29 0.35 -10.88
N GLU A 138 8.68 -0.48 -11.82
CA GLU A 138 10.03 -0.47 -12.39
C GLU A 138 10.35 0.88 -13.06
N GLU A 139 9.43 1.37 -13.87
CA GLU A 139 9.52 2.62 -14.62
C GLU A 139 9.03 3.85 -13.85
N TRP A 140 8.86 3.74 -12.53
CA TRP A 140 8.29 4.81 -11.70
C TRP A 140 8.91 6.17 -12.02
N PRO A 141 8.11 7.15 -12.50
CA PRO A 141 8.65 8.39 -13.09
C PRO A 141 9.11 9.44 -12.06
N ILE A 142 8.95 9.13 -10.76
CA ILE A 142 9.40 9.99 -9.68
C ILE A 142 10.37 9.20 -8.81
N SER A 143 11.64 9.58 -8.83
CA SER A 143 12.68 8.98 -8.00
C SER A 143 13.18 9.98 -6.98
N GLU A 144 13.62 9.47 -5.85
CA GLU A 144 14.39 10.20 -4.85
C GLU A 144 15.85 9.70 -4.87
N GLU A 145 16.52 9.89 -3.77
CA GLU A 145 17.92 9.46 -3.57
C GLU A 145 18.10 7.93 -3.64
N MET A 146 19.33 7.52 -3.87
CA MET A 146 19.71 6.11 -3.78
C MET A 146 19.75 5.67 -2.31
N LEU A 147 19.10 4.56 -2.03
CA LEU A 147 19.07 3.94 -0.72
C LEU A 147 20.40 3.23 -0.39
N SER A 148 20.61 2.92 0.89
CA SER A 148 21.80 2.17 1.36
C SER A 148 21.92 0.78 0.73
N THR A 149 20.81 0.21 0.31
CA THR A 149 20.73 -1.08 -0.41
C THR A 149 21.11 -0.97 -1.88
N GLY A 150 21.43 0.22 -2.39
CA GLY A 150 21.68 0.48 -3.80
C GLY A 150 20.41 0.59 -4.67
N ARG A 151 19.23 0.54 -4.07
CA ARG A 151 17.96 0.77 -4.75
C ARG A 151 17.63 2.26 -4.80
N ILE A 152 16.86 2.67 -5.80
CA ILE A 152 16.35 4.03 -5.89
C ILE A 152 15.00 4.10 -5.14
N LYS A 153 14.88 5.02 -4.20
CA LYS A 153 13.60 5.31 -3.55
C LYS A 153 12.63 5.90 -4.57
N LYS A 154 11.46 5.30 -4.66
CA LYS A 154 10.38 5.69 -5.56
C LYS A 154 9.40 6.55 -4.77
N LYS A 155 9.50 7.86 -4.97
CA LYS A 155 8.73 8.84 -4.20
C LYS A 155 7.23 8.60 -4.28
N ASN A 156 6.57 8.58 -3.14
CA ASN A 156 5.13 8.36 -2.96
C ASN A 156 4.60 6.99 -3.44
N ALA A 157 5.46 6.02 -3.74
CA ALA A 157 5.01 4.70 -4.15
C ALA A 157 4.28 3.98 -3.00
N GLY A 158 4.79 4.07 -1.79
CA GLY A 158 4.15 3.50 -0.60
C GLY A 158 2.77 4.09 -0.34
N GLU A 159 2.64 5.42 -0.37
CA GLU A 159 1.36 6.13 -0.18
C GLU A 159 0.35 5.76 -1.27
N VAL A 160 0.78 5.64 -2.51
CA VAL A 160 -0.07 5.18 -3.62
C VAL A 160 -0.53 3.75 -3.38
N SER A 161 0.37 2.84 -3.02
CA SER A 161 0.03 1.45 -2.74
C SER A 161 -0.98 1.31 -1.60
N ILE A 162 -0.76 2.01 -0.48
CA ILE A 162 -1.71 2.06 0.65
C ILE A 162 -3.07 2.60 0.19
N THR A 163 -3.09 3.65 -0.62
CA THR A 163 -4.33 4.23 -1.13
C THR A 163 -5.08 3.23 -2.00
N ILE A 164 -4.41 2.58 -2.95
CA ILE A 164 -5.01 1.54 -3.80
C ILE A 164 -5.64 0.44 -2.92
N LEU A 165 -4.86 -0.10 -1.99
CA LEU A 165 -5.32 -1.19 -1.12
C LEU A 165 -6.49 -0.76 -0.24
N SER A 166 -6.48 0.46 0.30
CA SER A 166 -7.58 0.98 1.11
C SER A 166 -8.87 1.12 0.31
N GLU A 167 -8.80 1.57 -0.95
CA GLU A 167 -9.98 1.67 -1.82
C GLU A 167 -10.50 0.28 -2.20
N ILE A 168 -9.61 -0.67 -2.50
CA ILE A 168 -10.02 -2.06 -2.76
C ILE A 168 -10.78 -2.63 -1.55
N ILE A 169 -10.23 -2.49 -0.36
CA ILE A 169 -10.89 -3.00 0.86
C ILE A 169 -12.25 -2.33 1.06
N SER A 170 -12.33 -1.01 0.86
CA SER A 170 -13.57 -0.26 1.05
C SER A 170 -14.67 -0.65 0.05
N TRP A 171 -14.33 -0.99 -1.19
CA TRP A 171 -15.30 -1.30 -2.23
C TRP A 171 -15.65 -2.78 -2.35
N TYR A 172 -14.70 -3.69 -2.10
CA TYR A 172 -14.87 -5.13 -2.33
C TYR A 172 -15.07 -5.95 -1.05
N TYR A 173 -14.80 -5.36 0.14
CA TYR A 173 -14.91 -6.08 1.42
C TYR A 173 -15.91 -5.39 2.37
N PRO A 174 -17.21 -5.39 2.06
CA PRO A 174 -18.23 -4.69 2.87
C PRO A 174 -18.37 -5.25 4.30
N GLU A 175 -17.90 -6.46 4.55
CA GLU A 175 -17.87 -7.07 5.88
C GLU A 175 -16.80 -6.48 6.80
N THR A 176 -15.83 -5.75 6.25
CA THR A 176 -14.80 -5.04 7.01
C THR A 176 -15.45 -3.87 7.77
N LYS A 177 -15.49 -4.00 9.09
CA LYS A 177 -16.11 -3.00 9.98
C LYS A 177 -15.23 -1.81 10.26
N THR A 178 -13.92 -2.06 10.29
CA THR A 178 -12.91 -1.03 10.57
C THR A 178 -11.75 -1.21 9.62
N LEU A 179 -11.47 -0.16 8.88
CA LEU A 179 -10.24 -0.01 8.09
C LEU A 179 -9.50 1.21 8.60
N THR A 180 -8.29 1.02 9.09
CA THR A 180 -7.48 2.12 9.62
C THR A 180 -6.15 2.20 8.90
N ILE A 181 -5.82 3.37 8.38
CA ILE A 181 -4.49 3.66 7.83
C ILE A 181 -3.67 4.34 8.92
N TYR A 182 -2.55 3.73 9.28
CA TYR A 182 -1.58 4.32 10.19
C TYR A 182 -0.45 4.97 9.37
N SER A 183 -0.46 6.28 9.31
CA SER A 183 0.60 7.09 8.72
C SER A 183 0.82 8.35 9.56
N GLN A 184 2.04 8.84 9.62
CA GLN A 184 2.39 10.17 10.16
C GLN A 184 2.55 11.19 9.04
N ASP A 185 2.42 10.77 7.79
CA ASP A 185 2.49 11.64 6.63
C ASP A 185 1.08 12.14 6.26
N GLY A 186 0.94 13.46 6.26
CA GLY A 186 -0.32 14.12 5.85
C GLY A 186 -0.68 13.83 4.40
N ASP A 187 0.31 13.59 3.55
CA ASP A 187 0.09 13.29 2.13
C ASP A 187 -0.70 12.00 1.95
N THR A 188 -0.48 10.96 2.76
CA THR A 188 -1.24 9.69 2.70
C THR A 188 -2.75 9.92 2.80
N TYR A 189 -3.19 10.74 3.74
CA TYR A 189 -4.61 11.05 3.92
C TYR A 189 -5.17 11.90 2.78
N ASP A 190 -4.35 12.78 2.22
CA ASP A 190 -4.76 13.58 1.06
C ASP A 190 -4.91 12.72 -0.21
N PHE A 191 -4.04 11.72 -0.40
CA PHE A 191 -4.16 10.74 -1.48
C PHE A 191 -5.47 9.96 -1.35
N GLN A 192 -5.73 9.38 -0.18
CA GLN A 192 -6.94 8.62 0.08
C GLN A 192 -8.21 9.45 -0.15
N ARG A 193 -8.32 10.63 0.46
CA ARG A 193 -9.49 11.50 0.34
C ARG A 193 -9.80 11.87 -1.11
N LYS A 194 -8.78 12.11 -1.93
CA LYS A 194 -8.96 12.50 -3.32
C LYS A 194 -9.30 11.29 -4.19
N ALA A 195 -8.71 10.13 -3.93
CA ALA A 195 -9.05 8.89 -4.61
C ALA A 195 -10.52 8.53 -4.37
N GLU A 196 -10.96 8.50 -3.12
CA GLU A 196 -12.35 8.24 -2.74
C GLU A 196 -13.33 9.21 -3.41
N ALA A 197 -13.02 10.51 -3.41
CA ALA A 197 -13.88 11.52 -4.04
C ALA A 197 -14.01 11.34 -5.56
N ASP A 198 -13.01 10.77 -6.21
CA ASP A 198 -13.07 10.49 -7.65
C ASP A 198 -13.78 9.17 -7.93
N LEU A 199 -13.52 8.12 -7.16
CA LEU A 199 -14.16 6.81 -7.33
C LEU A 199 -15.67 6.88 -7.10
N ARG A 200 -16.14 7.67 -6.12
CA ARG A 200 -17.58 7.92 -5.89
C ARG A 200 -18.31 8.57 -7.08
N LYS A 201 -17.61 9.03 -8.11
CA LYS A 201 -18.21 9.55 -9.33
C LYS A 201 -18.26 8.50 -10.44
N ILE A 202 -17.50 7.41 -10.27
CA ILE A 202 -17.36 6.33 -11.25
C ILE A 202 -18.21 5.13 -10.84
N PHE A 203 -18.18 4.77 -9.57
CA PHE A 203 -18.96 3.71 -8.92
C PHE A 203 -20.18 4.29 -8.17
#